data_2c7fdc2dadf032efc1f030873e0c3480
#
_entry.id   2c7fdc2dadf032efc1f030873e0c3480
#
_cell.length_a   1.000
_cell.length_b   1.000
_cell.length_c   1.000
_cell.angle_alpha   90.00
_cell.angle_beta   90.00
_cell.angle_gamma   90.00
#
_symmetry.space_group_name_H-M   'P 1'
#
loop_
_entity.id
_entity.type
_entity.pdbx_description
1 polymer ?
#
loop_
_entity_poly.entity_id
_entity_poly.type
_entity_poly.pdbx_seq_one_letter_code
_entity_poly.pdbx_strand_id
1 'polypeptide(L)'
;MANIKSKQKAILSNEKANARNSAIKSAVRTAIKKARKAAELKDPKTAELQAKAHHEIDKAVSKGVLHANNGARKASRLDAFIAKNNN
;
A
#
# COMPACT_ATOMS: atom_id res chain seq x y z
N MET A 1 10.09 -26.84 25.46
CA MET A 1 10.00 -26.49 24.06
C MET A 1 10.80 -25.22 23.78
N ALA A 2 11.72 -25.31 22.85
CA ALA A 2 12.52 -24.19 22.43
C ALA A 2 11.70 -23.00 21.92
N ASN A 3 10.40 -23.23 21.74
CA ASN A 3 9.51 -22.30 21.08
C ASN A 3 9.10 -21.10 21.93
N ILE A 4 9.27 -21.17 23.27
CA ILE A 4 8.85 -20.07 24.14
C ILE A 4 9.77 -18.85 23.95
N LYS A 5 11.08 -19.05 23.94
CA LYS A 5 12.03 -17.96 23.71
C LYS A 5 11.91 -17.39 22.28
N SER A 6 11.67 -18.28 21.32
CA SER A 6 11.45 -17.86 19.92
C SER A 6 10.18 -17.04 19.80
N LYS A 7 9.10 -17.43 20.50
CA LYS A 7 7.85 -16.69 20.47
C LYS A 7 7.99 -15.32 21.10
N GLN A 8 8.70 -15.19 22.22
CA GLN A 8 8.93 -13.91 22.87
C GLN A 8 9.74 -12.97 21.98
N LYS A 9 10.78 -13.50 21.34
CA LYS A 9 11.60 -12.73 20.41
C LYS A 9 10.79 -12.30 19.19
N ALA A 10 9.92 -13.19 18.71
CA ALA A 10 9.04 -12.90 17.58
C ALA A 10 8.00 -11.83 17.94
N ILE A 11 7.47 -11.85 19.16
CA ILE A 11 6.51 -10.83 19.61
C ILE A 11 7.14 -9.46 19.66
N LEU A 12 8.36 -9.32 20.19
CA LEU A 12 9.07 -8.05 20.23
C LEU A 12 9.40 -7.56 18.82
N SER A 13 9.83 -8.47 17.94
CA SER A 13 10.07 -8.12 16.52
C SER A 13 8.79 -7.71 15.82
N ASN A 14 7.67 -8.39 16.17
CA ASN A 14 6.37 -8.10 15.56
C ASN A 14 5.83 -6.73 15.98
N GLU A 15 6.08 -6.28 17.22
CA GLU A 15 5.66 -4.94 17.65
C GLU A 15 6.34 -3.86 16.80
N LYS A 16 7.65 -3.96 16.61
CA LYS A 16 8.39 -3.03 15.75
C LYS A 16 7.95 -3.14 14.30
N ALA A 17 7.75 -4.37 13.82
CA ALA A 17 7.28 -4.62 12.46
C ALA A 17 5.86 -4.08 12.26
N ASN A 18 4.98 -4.22 13.26
CA ASN A 18 3.62 -3.72 13.18
C ASN A 18 3.57 -2.21 13.08
N ALA A 19 4.40 -1.49 13.85
CA ALA A 19 4.47 -0.04 13.78
C ALA A 19 4.94 0.42 12.39
N ARG A 20 5.96 -0.24 11.86
CA ARG A 20 6.48 0.04 10.52
C ARG A 20 5.45 -0.32 9.46
N ASN A 21 4.78 -1.47 9.60
CA ASN A 21 3.77 -1.94 8.66
C ASN A 21 2.57 -1.00 8.64
N SER A 22 2.14 -0.50 9.80
CA SER A 22 1.05 0.46 9.89
C SER A 22 1.38 1.75 9.14
N ALA A 23 2.61 2.24 9.28
CA ALA A 23 3.06 3.45 8.58
C ALA A 23 3.06 3.23 7.07
N ILE A 24 3.55 2.07 6.60
CA ILE A 24 3.58 1.74 5.18
C ILE A 24 2.17 1.58 4.63
N LYS A 25 1.28 0.90 5.36
CA LYS A 25 -0.13 0.74 4.95
C LYS A 25 -0.83 2.08 4.86
N SER A 26 -0.56 2.98 5.80
CA SER A 26 -1.12 4.34 5.78
C SER A 26 -0.62 5.12 4.57
N ALA A 27 0.67 5.00 4.23
CA ALA A 27 1.25 5.65 3.06
C ALA A 27 0.59 5.17 1.77
N VAL A 28 0.39 3.84 1.66
CA VAL A 28 -0.30 3.24 0.51
C VAL A 28 -1.72 3.77 0.39
N ARG A 29 -2.45 3.76 1.50
CA ARG A 29 -3.84 4.22 1.53
C ARG A 29 -3.94 5.69 1.15
N THR A 30 -3.07 6.52 1.69
CA THR A 30 -3.03 7.96 1.39
C THR A 30 -2.71 8.22 -0.08
N ALA A 31 -1.72 7.51 -0.63
CA ALA A 31 -1.35 7.65 -2.03
C ALA A 31 -2.50 7.26 -2.97
N ILE A 32 -3.18 6.15 -2.67
CA ILE A 32 -4.34 5.71 -3.44
C ILE A 32 -5.46 6.74 -3.36
N LYS A 33 -5.74 7.24 -2.16
CA LYS A 33 -6.79 8.24 -1.93
C LYS A 33 -6.52 9.53 -2.71
N LYS A 34 -5.28 9.99 -2.72
CA LYS A 34 -4.88 11.18 -3.48
C LYS A 34 -5.05 10.98 -4.97
N ALA A 35 -4.64 9.81 -5.49
CA ALA A 35 -4.78 9.49 -6.90
C ALA A 35 -6.26 9.43 -7.30
N ARG A 36 -7.09 8.81 -6.48
CA ARG A 36 -8.53 8.72 -6.74
C ARG A 36 -9.18 10.09 -6.74
N LYS A 37 -8.84 10.93 -5.78
CA LYS A 37 -9.39 12.29 -5.69
C LYS A 37 -8.97 13.12 -6.91
N ALA A 38 -7.72 13.01 -7.34
CA ALA A 38 -7.24 13.69 -8.53
C ALA A 38 -7.99 13.23 -9.77
N ALA A 39 -8.27 11.93 -9.87
CA ALA A 39 -9.04 11.39 -10.99
C ALA A 39 -10.48 11.93 -11.01
N GLU A 40 -11.11 12.03 -9.85
CA GLU A 40 -12.45 12.60 -9.73
C GLU A 40 -12.49 14.06 -10.16
N LEU A 41 -11.45 14.82 -9.84
CA LEU A 41 -11.34 16.23 -10.20
C LEU A 41 -10.75 16.43 -11.60
N LYS A 42 -10.40 15.34 -12.29
CA LYS A 42 -9.73 15.37 -13.60
C LYS A 42 -8.48 16.24 -13.59
N ASP A 43 -7.72 16.15 -12.49
CA ASP A 43 -6.48 16.89 -12.30
C ASP A 43 -5.42 16.38 -13.28
N PRO A 44 -4.64 17.27 -13.94
CA PRO A 44 -3.55 16.82 -14.81
C PRO A 44 -2.47 16.04 -14.07
N LYS A 45 -2.38 16.16 -12.74
CA LYS A 45 -1.43 15.40 -11.92
C LYS A 45 -1.88 13.97 -11.61
N THR A 46 -3.04 13.56 -12.13
CA THR A 46 -3.58 12.22 -11.84
C THR A 46 -2.59 11.12 -12.22
N ALA A 47 -1.96 11.20 -13.40
CA ALA A 47 -0.99 10.19 -13.85
C ALA A 47 0.20 10.12 -12.90
N GLU A 48 0.69 11.26 -12.44
CA GLU A 48 1.81 11.36 -11.51
C GLU A 48 1.46 10.75 -10.16
N LEU A 49 0.26 11.08 -9.64
CA LEU A 49 -0.22 10.52 -8.38
C LEU A 49 -0.50 9.02 -8.50
N GLN A 50 -0.97 8.57 -9.65
CA GLN A 50 -1.15 7.15 -9.94
C GLN A 50 0.20 6.41 -9.88
N ALA A 51 1.23 6.97 -10.50
CA ALA A 51 2.57 6.39 -10.46
C ALA A 51 3.10 6.32 -9.04
N LYS A 52 2.89 7.35 -8.24
CA LYS A 52 3.28 7.35 -6.83
C LYS A 52 2.55 6.28 -6.03
N ALA A 53 1.24 6.11 -6.27
CA ALA A 53 0.45 5.09 -5.62
C ALA A 53 0.97 3.69 -5.96
N HIS A 54 1.27 3.43 -7.22
CA HIS A 54 1.87 2.17 -7.64
C HIS A 54 3.21 1.93 -6.95
N HIS A 55 4.04 2.97 -6.86
CA HIS A 55 5.33 2.88 -6.18
C HIS A 55 5.17 2.49 -4.71
N GLU A 56 4.23 3.12 -4.00
CA GLU A 56 3.98 2.80 -2.60
C GLU A 56 3.46 1.38 -2.43
N ILE A 57 2.59 0.93 -3.34
CA ILE A 57 2.08 -0.44 -3.32
C ILE A 57 3.22 -1.44 -3.55
N ASP A 58 4.05 -1.21 -4.56
CA ASP A 58 5.20 -2.07 -4.87
C ASP A 58 6.17 -2.12 -3.70
N LYS A 59 6.44 -0.98 -3.09
CA LYS A 59 7.30 -0.88 -1.91
C LYS A 59 6.75 -1.71 -0.76
N ALA A 60 5.44 -1.62 -0.52
CA ALA A 60 4.78 -2.37 0.54
C ALA A 60 4.86 -3.89 0.29
N VAL A 61 4.66 -4.32 -0.95
CA VAL A 61 4.80 -5.73 -1.33
C VAL A 61 6.24 -6.18 -1.15
N SER A 62 7.20 -5.37 -1.60
CA SER A 62 8.63 -5.68 -1.51
C SER A 62 9.09 -5.84 -0.06
N LYS A 63 8.53 -5.05 0.85
CA LYS A 63 8.85 -5.13 2.28
C LYS A 63 8.05 -6.18 3.03
N GLY A 64 7.18 -6.90 2.34
CA GLY A 64 6.37 -7.95 2.94
C GLY A 64 5.20 -7.44 3.77
N VAL A 65 4.86 -6.16 3.67
CA VAL A 65 3.71 -5.57 4.39
C VAL A 65 2.41 -5.98 3.73
N LEU A 66 2.38 -6.03 2.41
CA LEU A 66 1.24 -6.50 1.64
C LEU A 66 1.61 -7.76 0.88
N HIS A 67 0.66 -8.69 0.81
CA HIS A 67 0.81 -9.84 -0.06
C HIS A 67 0.76 -9.38 -1.52
N ALA A 68 1.47 -10.08 -2.41
CA ALA A 68 1.53 -9.73 -3.83
C ALA A 68 0.12 -9.63 -4.45
N ASN A 69 -0.78 -10.54 -4.07
CA ASN A 69 -2.16 -10.54 -4.57
C ASN A 69 -2.92 -9.29 -4.12
N ASN A 70 -2.74 -8.86 -2.87
CA ASN A 70 -3.36 -7.64 -2.36
C ASN A 70 -2.83 -6.41 -3.07
N GLY A 71 -1.53 -6.36 -3.30
CA GLY A 71 -0.90 -5.26 -4.03
C GLY A 71 -1.44 -5.16 -5.45
N ALA A 72 -1.49 -6.29 -6.15
CA ALA A 72 -2.02 -6.34 -7.51
C ALA A 72 -3.48 -5.90 -7.56
N ARG A 73 -4.28 -6.34 -6.59
CA ARG A 73 -5.70 -5.97 -6.50
C ARG A 73 -5.88 -4.47 -6.29
N LYS A 74 -5.11 -3.89 -5.38
CA LYS A 74 -5.16 -2.45 -5.10
C LYS A 74 -4.76 -1.64 -6.33
N ALA A 75 -3.69 -2.03 -6.99
CA ALA A 75 -3.22 -1.36 -8.20
C ALA A 75 -4.26 -1.46 -9.32
N SER A 76 -4.81 -2.65 -9.53
CA SER A 76 -5.82 -2.90 -10.55
C SER A 76 -7.08 -2.07 -10.32
N ARG A 77 -7.57 -2.03 -9.08
CA ARG A 77 -8.76 -1.25 -8.72
C ARG A 77 -8.53 0.25 -8.91
N LEU A 78 -7.34 0.72 -8.56
CA LEU A 78 -6.99 2.12 -8.75
C LEU A 78 -6.96 2.48 -10.22
N ASP A 79 -6.32 1.65 -11.04
CA ASP A 79 -6.23 1.86 -12.48
C ASP A 79 -7.62 1.87 -13.12
N ALA A 80 -8.48 0.93 -12.74
CA ALA A 80 -9.84 0.86 -13.24
C ALA A 80 -10.64 2.11 -12.85
N PHE A 81 -10.49 2.57 -11.62
CA PHE A 81 -11.16 3.78 -11.13
C PHE A 81 -10.71 5.01 -11.92
N ILE A 82 -9.43 5.16 -12.14
CA ILE A 82 -8.87 6.30 -12.88
C ILE A 82 -9.33 6.25 -14.34
N ALA A 83 -9.29 5.08 -14.96
CA ALA A 83 -9.76 4.92 -16.34
C ALA A 83 -11.24 5.28 -16.48
N LYS A 84 -12.05 4.86 -15.50
CA LYS A 84 -13.48 5.17 -15.50
C LYS A 84 -13.74 6.67 -15.38
N ASN A 85 -12.95 7.37 -14.57
CA ASN A 85 -13.14 8.80 -14.35
C ASN A 85 -12.52 9.67 -15.46
N ASN A 86 -11.58 9.13 -16.22
CA ASN A 86 -10.97 9.83 -17.34
C ASN A 86 -11.83 9.78 -18.61
N ASN A 87 -12.81 8.90 -18.62
CA ASN A 87 -13.75 8.82 -19.71
C ASN A 87 -14.96 9.72 -19.40
#